data_bffee6b008672856f9e4f3f145619bd6
#
_entry.id   bffee6b008672856f9e4f3f145619bd6
#
_cell.length_a   1.000
_cell.length_b   1.000
_cell.length_c   1.000
_cell.angle_alpha   90.00
_cell.angle_beta   90.00
_cell.angle_gamma   90.00
#
_symmetry.space_group_name_H-M   'P 1'
#
loop_
_entity.id
_entity.type
_entity.pdbx_description
1 polymer ?
#
loop_
_entity_poly.entity_id
_entity_poly.type
_entity_poly.pdbx_seq_one_letter_code
_entity_poly.pdbx_strand_id
1 'polypeptide(L)'
;MSKIKIGLPSKGRLKDESLAFLKSKKLEVVNSFGDRNYFFNIKNKNEIEGIFLHAKEIIERINDGTLDIGISGLDLLKELPDVYSKNVKIFKKLNFGFADLVVAVPKDWLDVQNMADLEEVSFEFREKYGRRMRVATKYPNLTESFFLSKGVSQFRVVPSLGATESYPFTGSSELITDITSTGSTLKANNLRIINDGIILKSSACVFISKKIVKNKFLNFLK
;
A
#
# COMPACT_ATOMS: atom_id res chain seq x y z
N MET A 1 -33.18 -5.91 6.47
CA MET A 1 -31.81 -5.80 6.97
C MET A 1 -30.95 -5.18 5.89
N SER A 2 -30.07 -4.25 6.22
CA SER A 2 -29.13 -3.69 5.25
C SER A 2 -28.16 -4.78 4.80
N LYS A 3 -27.85 -4.82 3.49
CA LYS A 3 -26.86 -5.76 2.93
C LYS A 3 -25.47 -5.44 3.46
N ILE A 4 -24.62 -6.46 3.62
CA ILE A 4 -23.19 -6.31 3.92
C ILE A 4 -22.47 -5.92 2.64
N LYS A 5 -21.72 -4.84 2.66
CA LYS A 5 -20.97 -4.30 1.52
C LYS A 5 -19.50 -4.67 1.59
N ILE A 6 -19.02 -5.37 0.55
CA ILE A 6 -17.64 -5.87 0.47
C ILE A 6 -16.89 -5.18 -0.67
N GLY A 7 -15.72 -4.62 -0.39
CA GLY A 7 -14.79 -4.08 -1.37
C GLY A 7 -13.65 -5.05 -1.69
N LEU A 8 -13.39 -5.30 -2.97
CA LEU A 8 -12.24 -6.08 -3.44
C LEU A 8 -11.38 -5.25 -4.41
N PRO A 9 -10.07 -5.54 -4.51
CA PRO A 9 -9.22 -4.90 -5.51
C PRO A 9 -9.73 -5.15 -6.94
N SER A 10 -9.72 -4.11 -7.77
CA SER A 10 -10.27 -4.17 -9.13
C SER A 10 -9.30 -4.77 -10.15
N LYS A 11 -7.99 -4.86 -9.86
CA LYS A 11 -6.97 -5.29 -10.81
C LYS A 11 -5.72 -5.86 -10.13
N GLY A 12 -4.90 -6.55 -10.95
CA GLY A 12 -3.59 -7.07 -10.57
C GLY A 12 -3.65 -8.28 -9.64
N ARG A 13 -2.47 -8.73 -9.23
CA ARG A 13 -2.27 -9.94 -8.41
C ARG A 13 -3.15 -9.94 -7.15
N LEU A 14 -3.29 -8.80 -6.50
CA LEU A 14 -4.09 -8.69 -5.27
C LEU A 14 -5.58 -9.00 -5.51
N LYS A 15 -6.14 -8.67 -6.71
CA LYS A 15 -7.49 -9.08 -7.10
C LYS A 15 -7.61 -10.60 -7.16
N ASP A 16 -6.70 -11.24 -7.90
CA ASP A 16 -6.76 -12.69 -8.15
C ASP A 16 -6.60 -13.49 -6.86
N GLU A 17 -5.64 -13.09 -6.01
CA GLU A 17 -5.42 -13.71 -4.70
C GLU A 17 -6.60 -13.47 -3.73
N SER A 18 -7.26 -12.30 -3.80
CA SER A 18 -8.46 -12.02 -3.00
C SER A 18 -9.65 -12.88 -3.41
N LEU A 19 -9.84 -13.08 -4.71
CA LEU A 19 -10.88 -13.97 -5.24
C LEU A 19 -10.61 -15.42 -4.85
N ALA A 20 -9.35 -15.88 -4.95
CA ALA A 20 -8.95 -17.22 -4.51
C ALA A 20 -9.19 -17.42 -3.01
N PHE A 21 -8.87 -16.41 -2.19
CA PHE A 21 -9.14 -16.45 -0.75
C PHE A 21 -10.64 -16.57 -0.46
N LEU A 22 -11.49 -15.75 -1.07
CA LEU A 22 -12.94 -15.87 -0.87
C LEU A 22 -13.48 -17.22 -1.32
N LYS A 23 -13.02 -17.74 -2.45
CA LYS A 23 -13.38 -19.08 -2.93
C LYS A 23 -12.99 -20.17 -1.95
N SER A 24 -11.80 -20.09 -1.30
CA SER A 24 -11.37 -21.03 -0.25
C SER A 24 -12.28 -21.00 0.98
N LYS A 25 -12.97 -19.88 1.21
CA LYS A 25 -13.98 -19.68 2.26
C LYS A 25 -15.41 -20.03 1.82
N LYS A 26 -15.57 -20.71 0.68
CA LYS A 26 -16.88 -21.05 0.07
C LYS A 26 -17.73 -19.82 -0.27
N LEU A 27 -17.08 -18.68 -0.52
CA LEU A 27 -17.69 -17.42 -0.95
C LEU A 27 -17.34 -17.20 -2.44
N GLU A 28 -18.13 -17.82 -3.31
CA GLU A 28 -17.92 -17.73 -4.75
C GLU A 28 -18.46 -16.40 -5.29
N VAL A 29 -17.54 -15.59 -5.84
CA VAL A 29 -17.87 -14.30 -6.46
C VAL A 29 -18.50 -14.55 -7.83
N VAL A 30 -19.68 -13.97 -8.08
CA VAL A 30 -20.39 -14.03 -9.36
C VAL A 30 -20.54 -12.62 -9.91
N ASN A 31 -20.01 -12.40 -11.10
CA ASN A 31 -20.13 -11.13 -11.82
C ASN A 31 -21.37 -11.17 -12.71
N SER A 32 -22.46 -10.54 -12.29
CA SER A 32 -23.79 -10.69 -12.91
C SER A 32 -23.94 -10.00 -14.28
N PHE A 33 -23.00 -9.10 -14.69
CA PHE A 33 -23.16 -8.22 -15.85
C PHE A 33 -21.91 -8.11 -16.76
N GLY A 34 -21.01 -9.12 -16.73
CA GLY A 34 -19.80 -9.15 -17.57
C GLY A 34 -18.60 -8.37 -17.00
N ASP A 35 -17.45 -8.47 -17.67
CA ASP A 35 -16.14 -8.01 -17.16
C ASP A 35 -16.00 -6.49 -16.93
N ARG A 36 -16.91 -5.70 -17.47
CA ARG A 36 -16.91 -4.23 -17.30
C ARG A 36 -17.72 -3.74 -16.10
N ASN A 37 -18.41 -4.64 -15.40
CA ASN A 37 -19.18 -4.26 -14.23
C ASN A 37 -18.31 -4.34 -12.97
N TYR A 38 -18.28 -3.26 -12.22
CA TYR A 38 -17.57 -3.18 -10.94
C TYR A 38 -18.32 -3.87 -9.80
N PHE A 39 -19.62 -4.16 -9.93
CA PHE A 39 -20.42 -4.80 -8.89
C PHE A 39 -20.40 -6.32 -9.05
N PHE A 40 -20.37 -7.03 -7.94
CA PHE A 40 -20.46 -8.47 -7.89
C PHE A 40 -21.37 -8.94 -6.76
N ASN A 41 -21.84 -10.16 -6.86
CA ASN A 41 -22.60 -10.85 -5.82
C ASN A 41 -21.81 -12.06 -5.31
N ILE A 42 -22.18 -12.57 -4.14
CA ILE A 42 -21.70 -13.87 -3.64
C ILE A 42 -22.80 -14.88 -3.88
N LYS A 43 -22.46 -16.00 -4.53
CA LYS A 43 -23.40 -17.09 -4.84
C LYS A 43 -24.09 -17.57 -3.55
N ASN A 44 -25.41 -17.68 -3.61
CA ASN A 44 -26.26 -18.11 -2.49
C ASN A 44 -26.16 -17.24 -1.22
N LYS A 45 -25.77 -15.95 -1.37
CA LYS A 45 -25.66 -14.97 -0.28
C LYS A 45 -26.25 -13.63 -0.70
N ASN A 46 -27.59 -13.55 -0.79
CA ASN A 46 -28.31 -12.35 -1.22
C ASN A 46 -28.15 -11.16 -0.28
N GLU A 47 -27.75 -11.42 0.95
CA GLU A 47 -27.44 -10.42 1.97
C GLU A 47 -26.09 -9.70 1.77
N ILE A 48 -25.32 -10.11 0.76
CA ILE A 48 -24.00 -9.54 0.46
C ILE A 48 -24.03 -8.86 -0.91
N GLU A 49 -23.39 -7.71 -0.96
CA GLU A 49 -23.20 -6.89 -2.15
C GLU A 49 -21.71 -6.52 -2.24
N GLY A 50 -21.10 -6.72 -3.39
CA GLY A 50 -19.68 -6.50 -3.59
C GLY A 50 -19.37 -5.46 -4.66
N ILE A 51 -18.21 -4.79 -4.51
CA ILE A 51 -17.71 -3.84 -5.49
C ILE A 51 -16.19 -3.99 -5.66
N PHE A 52 -15.73 -3.94 -6.91
CA PHE A 52 -14.30 -3.87 -7.25
C PHE A 52 -13.85 -2.41 -7.28
N LEU A 53 -12.81 -2.09 -6.49
CA LEU A 53 -12.30 -0.74 -6.30
C LEU A 53 -10.77 -0.69 -6.38
N HIS A 54 -10.22 0.50 -6.49
CA HIS A 54 -8.80 0.69 -6.23
C HIS A 54 -8.49 0.35 -4.77
N ALA A 55 -7.36 -0.34 -4.52
CA ALA A 55 -7.03 -0.84 -3.18
C ALA A 55 -7.03 0.25 -2.09
N LYS A 56 -6.57 1.47 -2.40
CA LYS A 56 -6.60 2.62 -1.47
C LYS A 56 -8.04 3.03 -1.15
N GLU A 57 -8.90 3.12 -2.16
CA GLU A 57 -10.30 3.51 -2.03
C GLU A 57 -11.09 2.55 -1.11
N ILE A 58 -10.72 1.26 -1.09
CA ILE A 58 -11.35 0.28 -0.17
C ILE A 58 -11.19 0.73 1.28
N ILE A 59 -9.98 1.14 1.69
CA ILE A 59 -9.72 1.59 3.06
C ILE A 59 -10.52 2.87 3.38
N GLU A 60 -10.52 3.83 2.47
CA GLU A 60 -11.24 5.09 2.61
C GLU A 60 -12.74 4.86 2.78
N ARG A 61 -13.34 3.97 1.98
CA ARG A 61 -14.76 3.63 2.05
C ARG A 61 -15.16 2.78 3.26
N ILE A 62 -14.23 2.03 3.85
CA ILE A 62 -14.48 1.39 5.15
C ILE A 62 -14.47 2.44 6.25
N ASN A 63 -13.57 3.42 6.17
CA ASN A 63 -13.46 4.47 7.16
C ASN A 63 -14.67 5.41 7.17
N ASP A 64 -15.21 5.78 6.01
CA ASP A 64 -16.42 6.62 5.90
C ASP A 64 -17.72 5.82 6.15
N GLY A 65 -17.64 4.49 6.22
CA GLY A 65 -18.74 3.59 6.51
C GLY A 65 -19.63 3.26 5.31
N THR A 66 -19.18 3.53 4.08
CA THR A 66 -19.87 3.10 2.85
C THR A 66 -19.56 1.66 2.48
N LEU A 67 -18.46 1.09 3.00
CA LEU A 67 -18.15 -0.34 2.99
C LEU A 67 -18.08 -0.90 4.41
N ASP A 68 -18.46 -2.15 4.55
CA ASP A 68 -18.40 -2.89 5.81
C ASP A 68 -17.11 -3.71 5.92
N ILE A 69 -16.67 -4.32 4.82
CA ILE A 69 -15.52 -5.23 4.73
C ILE A 69 -14.74 -4.90 3.47
N GLY A 70 -13.42 -5.12 3.50
CA GLY A 70 -12.61 -5.04 2.29
C GLY A 70 -11.29 -5.80 2.42
N ILE A 71 -10.72 -6.17 1.28
CA ILE A 71 -9.36 -6.72 1.21
C ILE A 71 -8.47 -5.66 0.55
N SER A 72 -7.38 -5.32 1.23
CA SER A 72 -6.41 -4.34 0.74
C SER A 72 -5.03 -4.57 1.37
N GLY A 73 -4.03 -3.75 1.01
CA GLY A 73 -2.68 -3.80 1.58
C GLY A 73 -2.59 -3.13 2.96
N LEU A 74 -1.77 -3.71 3.84
CA LEU A 74 -1.46 -3.11 5.14
C LEU A 74 -0.78 -1.75 5.00
N ASP A 75 0.07 -1.61 4.00
CA ASP A 75 0.77 -0.38 3.63
C ASP A 75 -0.19 0.79 3.41
N LEU A 76 -1.29 0.55 2.71
CA LEU A 76 -2.30 1.56 2.40
C LEU A 76 -3.05 2.04 3.66
N LEU A 77 -3.31 1.14 4.63
CA LEU A 77 -3.86 1.56 5.92
C LEU A 77 -2.85 2.37 6.72
N LYS A 78 -1.58 1.95 6.72
CA LYS A 78 -0.51 2.61 7.49
C LYS A 78 -0.10 3.96 6.91
N GLU A 79 -0.31 4.15 5.61
CA GLU A 79 -0.10 5.45 4.96
C GLU A 79 -1.15 6.48 5.32
N LEU A 80 -2.35 6.06 5.71
CA LEU A 80 -3.40 6.99 6.13
C LEU A 80 -3.06 7.60 7.49
N PRO A 81 -3.27 8.92 7.69
CA PRO A 81 -3.20 9.54 9.00
C PRO A 81 -4.13 8.85 10.00
N ASP A 82 -3.75 8.79 11.27
CA ASP A 82 -4.51 8.10 12.33
C ASP A 82 -5.97 8.54 12.43
N VAL A 83 -6.26 9.81 12.11
CA VAL A 83 -7.63 10.34 12.07
C VAL A 83 -8.51 9.57 11.07
N TYR A 84 -7.94 9.15 9.93
CA TYR A 84 -8.65 8.42 8.88
C TYR A 84 -8.70 6.91 9.10
N SER A 85 -7.94 6.37 10.06
CA SER A 85 -7.96 4.94 10.37
C SER A 85 -8.85 4.57 11.56
N LYS A 86 -9.46 5.57 12.21
CA LYS A 86 -10.24 5.38 13.45
C LYS A 86 -11.38 4.37 13.34
N ASN A 87 -12.03 4.28 12.18
CA ASN A 87 -13.19 3.41 11.96
C ASN A 87 -12.82 2.07 11.30
N VAL A 88 -11.55 1.90 10.89
CA VAL A 88 -11.05 0.68 10.24
C VAL A 88 -10.39 -0.23 11.26
N LYS A 89 -10.70 -1.52 11.21
CA LYS A 89 -10.03 -2.56 11.99
C LYS A 89 -9.41 -3.60 11.07
N ILE A 90 -8.19 -4.02 11.37
CA ILE A 90 -7.62 -5.22 10.77
C ILE A 90 -8.31 -6.42 11.41
N PHE A 91 -9.08 -7.16 10.62
CA PHE A 91 -9.74 -8.38 11.08
C PHE A 91 -8.79 -9.58 10.98
N LYS A 92 -8.06 -9.68 9.85
CA LYS A 92 -7.14 -10.78 9.59
C LYS A 92 -6.02 -10.34 8.65
N LYS A 93 -4.77 -10.67 9.00
CA LYS A 93 -3.66 -10.64 8.03
C LYS A 93 -3.72 -11.89 7.17
N LEU A 94 -3.53 -11.72 5.87
CA LEU A 94 -3.60 -12.80 4.89
C LEU A 94 -2.18 -13.25 4.51
N ASN A 95 -2.06 -14.51 4.09
CA ASN A 95 -0.78 -15.11 3.72
C ASN A 95 -0.49 -14.95 2.22
N PHE A 96 -0.78 -13.75 1.70
CA PHE A 96 -0.48 -13.37 0.31
C PHE A 96 -0.36 -11.83 0.20
N GLY A 97 -0.06 -11.34 -1.02
CA GLY A 97 0.11 -9.92 -1.28
C GLY A 97 1.29 -9.31 -0.52
N PHE A 98 2.34 -10.12 -0.25
CA PHE A 98 3.56 -9.63 0.42
C PHE A 98 4.29 -8.61 -0.44
N ALA A 99 4.66 -7.52 0.18
CA ALA A 99 5.48 -6.47 -0.40
C ALA A 99 6.12 -5.63 0.70
N ASP A 100 7.31 -5.11 0.44
CA ASP A 100 8.02 -4.23 1.36
C ASP A 100 8.03 -2.80 0.78
N LEU A 101 7.71 -1.82 1.61
CA LEU A 101 7.99 -0.41 1.30
C LEU A 101 9.44 -0.14 1.67
N VAL A 102 10.23 0.33 0.71
CA VAL A 102 11.68 0.43 0.85
C VAL A 102 12.21 1.78 0.41
N VAL A 103 13.37 2.16 0.94
CA VAL A 103 14.20 3.26 0.44
C VAL A 103 15.12 2.71 -0.62
N ALA A 104 15.08 3.28 -1.82
CA ALA A 104 15.93 2.90 -2.93
C ALA A 104 16.68 4.11 -3.50
N VAL A 105 17.98 3.91 -3.71
CA VAL A 105 18.89 4.91 -4.26
C VAL A 105 19.44 4.44 -5.61
N PRO A 106 19.94 5.34 -6.47
CA PRO A 106 20.70 4.96 -7.67
C PRO A 106 21.83 3.99 -7.32
N LYS A 107 22.04 2.99 -8.17
CA LYS A 107 23.02 1.93 -7.92
C LYS A 107 24.47 2.45 -7.88
N ASP A 108 24.74 3.55 -8.54
CA ASP A 108 26.03 4.25 -8.58
C ASP A 108 26.36 5.08 -7.35
N TRP A 109 25.39 5.25 -6.42
CA TRP A 109 25.64 5.86 -5.11
C TRP A 109 26.34 4.86 -4.18
N LEU A 110 27.60 4.56 -4.46
CA LEU A 110 28.35 3.49 -3.78
C LEU A 110 28.54 3.75 -2.28
N ASP A 111 28.67 5.00 -1.89
CA ASP A 111 28.94 5.42 -0.50
C ASP A 111 27.67 5.44 0.39
N VAL A 112 26.46 5.32 -0.18
CA VAL A 112 25.22 5.33 0.57
C VAL A 112 24.73 3.90 0.84
N GLN A 113 25.22 3.25 1.88
CA GLN A 113 24.85 1.85 2.19
C GLN A 113 23.65 1.73 3.16
N ASN A 114 23.43 2.73 4.00
CA ASN A 114 22.40 2.74 5.04
C ASN A 114 21.81 4.14 5.22
N MET A 115 20.89 4.31 6.17
CA MET A 115 20.23 5.59 6.42
C MET A 115 21.16 6.64 7.07
N ALA A 116 22.21 6.22 7.79
CA ALA A 116 23.18 7.16 8.34
C ALA A 116 24.04 7.79 7.23
N ASP A 117 24.51 6.99 6.26
CA ASP A 117 25.21 7.50 5.09
C ASP A 117 24.31 8.45 4.28
N LEU A 118 23.00 8.12 4.19
CA LEU A 118 22.04 8.97 3.49
C LEU A 118 21.85 10.32 4.21
N GLU A 119 21.92 10.34 5.54
CA GLU A 119 21.85 11.57 6.32
C GLU A 119 23.05 12.48 6.00
N GLU A 120 24.27 11.97 6.03
CA GLU A 120 25.49 12.71 5.69
C GLU A 120 25.41 13.29 4.26
N VAL A 121 25.12 12.45 3.27
CA VAL A 121 24.96 12.86 1.88
C VAL A 121 23.85 13.91 1.73
N SER A 122 22.81 13.86 2.52
CA SER A 122 21.71 14.84 2.47
C SER A 122 22.14 16.24 2.91
N PHE A 123 23.03 16.35 3.89
CA PHE A 123 23.62 17.62 4.32
C PHE A 123 24.57 18.17 3.25
N GLU A 124 25.51 17.37 2.76
CA GLU A 124 26.45 17.75 1.69
C GLU A 124 25.68 18.22 0.43
N PHE A 125 24.62 17.49 0.07
CA PHE A 125 23.77 17.86 -1.04
C PHE A 125 23.13 19.22 -0.85
N ARG A 126 22.64 19.51 0.35
CA ARG A 126 22.07 20.82 0.66
C ARG A 126 23.09 21.96 0.60
N GLU A 127 24.28 21.73 1.12
CA GLU A 127 25.39 22.70 1.04
C GLU A 127 25.77 22.97 -0.41
N LYS A 128 25.96 21.92 -1.19
CA LYS A 128 26.38 22.00 -2.59
C LYS A 128 25.35 22.64 -3.52
N TYR A 129 24.05 22.29 -3.34
CA TYR A 129 22.99 22.67 -4.28
C TYR A 129 22.01 23.73 -3.74
N GLY A 130 22.15 24.16 -2.49
CA GLY A 130 21.27 25.13 -1.85
C GLY A 130 19.82 24.66 -1.66
N ARG A 131 19.56 23.34 -1.79
CA ARG A 131 18.22 22.76 -1.65
C ARG A 131 18.26 21.37 -1.02
N ARG A 132 17.14 20.97 -0.40
CA ARG A 132 16.97 19.61 0.14
C ARG A 132 16.88 18.56 -0.96
N MET A 133 17.35 17.35 -0.66
CA MET A 133 17.15 16.19 -1.52
C MET A 133 15.65 15.88 -1.70
N ARG A 134 15.26 15.47 -2.90
CA ARG A 134 13.88 15.08 -3.22
C ARG A 134 13.75 13.55 -3.13
N VAL A 135 12.72 13.09 -2.45
CA VAL A 135 12.35 11.68 -2.33
C VAL A 135 11.02 11.48 -3.01
N ALA A 136 10.99 10.81 -4.17
CA ALA A 136 9.73 10.54 -4.86
C ALA A 136 9.05 9.32 -4.27
N THR A 137 7.73 9.44 -4.00
CA THR A 137 6.97 8.36 -3.37
C THR A 137 5.46 8.48 -3.60
N LYS A 138 4.76 7.35 -3.44
CA LYS A 138 3.31 7.26 -3.27
C LYS A 138 2.89 7.13 -1.81
N TYR A 139 3.87 7.09 -0.89
CA TYR A 139 3.70 6.89 0.55
C TYR A 139 4.36 8.03 1.35
N PRO A 140 3.86 9.28 1.21
CA PRO A 140 4.49 10.45 1.83
C PRO A 140 4.58 10.36 3.36
N ASN A 141 3.50 9.94 4.03
CA ASN A 141 3.46 9.92 5.49
C ASN A 141 4.41 8.86 6.09
N LEU A 142 4.43 7.65 5.54
CA LEU A 142 5.35 6.59 5.96
C LEU A 142 6.80 6.96 5.66
N THR A 143 7.05 7.55 4.50
CA THR A 143 8.40 8.00 4.11
C THR A 143 8.92 9.07 5.07
N GLU A 144 8.13 10.13 5.30
CA GLU A 144 8.53 11.24 6.16
C GLU A 144 8.79 10.77 7.59
N SER A 145 7.87 9.98 8.16
CA SER A 145 8.01 9.42 9.50
C SER A 145 9.26 8.55 9.64
N PHE A 146 9.55 7.71 8.64
CA PHE A 146 10.71 6.83 8.65
C PHE A 146 12.02 7.62 8.55
N PHE A 147 12.13 8.54 7.60
CA PHE A 147 13.34 9.36 7.42
C PHE A 147 13.66 10.16 8.69
N LEU A 148 12.66 10.82 9.28
CA LEU A 148 12.82 11.55 10.52
C LEU A 148 13.23 10.62 11.68
N SER A 149 12.65 9.42 11.78
CA SER A 149 13.02 8.44 12.81
C SER A 149 14.47 7.94 12.69
N LYS A 150 15.05 8.03 11.49
CA LYS A 150 16.45 7.68 11.18
C LYS A 150 17.42 8.87 11.23
N GLY A 151 16.93 10.05 11.62
CA GLY A 151 17.74 11.26 11.73
C GLY A 151 17.89 12.04 10.41
N VAL A 152 17.47 11.49 9.26
CA VAL A 152 17.55 12.17 7.97
C VAL A 152 16.58 13.36 7.96
N SER A 153 17.10 14.58 7.82
CA SER A 153 16.30 15.81 7.92
C SER A 153 16.37 16.71 6.67
N GLN A 154 17.41 16.56 5.83
CA GLN A 154 17.63 17.43 4.68
C GLN A 154 16.98 16.90 3.40
N PHE A 155 15.76 16.43 3.51
CA PHE A 155 14.95 15.94 2.40
C PHE A 155 13.62 16.68 2.26
N ARG A 156 12.98 16.48 1.12
CA ARG A 156 11.56 16.83 0.88
C ARG A 156 10.90 15.70 0.08
N VAL A 157 9.71 15.33 0.45
CA VAL A 157 8.90 14.37 -0.29
C VAL A 157 8.33 15.04 -1.54
N VAL A 158 8.36 14.34 -2.68
CA VAL A 158 7.69 14.74 -3.91
C VAL A 158 6.73 13.63 -4.33
N PRO A 159 5.47 13.97 -4.70
CA PRO A 159 4.49 12.95 -5.05
C PRO A 159 4.86 12.27 -6.36
N SER A 160 4.73 10.94 -6.39
CA SER A 160 4.82 10.15 -7.61
C SER A 160 3.44 9.68 -8.05
N LEU A 161 3.09 9.95 -9.30
CA LEU A 161 1.82 9.53 -9.90
C LEU A 161 1.93 8.18 -10.62
N GLY A 162 3.13 7.72 -10.92
CA GLY A 162 3.42 6.46 -11.60
C GLY A 162 4.89 6.34 -11.93
N ALA A 163 5.36 5.13 -12.29
CA ALA A 163 6.76 4.86 -12.67
C ALA A 163 7.79 5.53 -11.73
N THR A 164 7.60 5.39 -10.42
CA THR A 164 8.41 6.02 -9.37
C THR A 164 9.91 5.75 -9.58
N GLU A 165 10.23 4.54 -10.02
CA GLU A 165 11.59 4.07 -10.32
C GLU A 165 12.32 4.89 -11.38
N SER A 166 11.63 5.64 -12.22
CA SER A 166 12.25 6.49 -13.25
C SER A 166 12.67 7.87 -12.75
N TYR A 167 12.14 8.33 -11.62
CA TYR A 167 12.29 9.69 -11.13
C TYR A 167 13.75 10.13 -10.92
N PRO A 168 14.66 9.29 -10.38
CA PRO A 168 16.07 9.69 -10.21
C PRO A 168 16.79 9.95 -11.55
N PHE A 169 16.39 9.25 -12.61
CA PHE A 169 17.02 9.36 -13.93
C PHE A 169 16.42 10.44 -14.82
N THR A 170 15.25 10.97 -14.43
CA THR A 170 14.61 12.10 -15.12
C THR A 170 14.86 13.44 -14.42
N GLY A 171 15.69 13.45 -13.37
CA GLY A 171 15.97 14.65 -12.59
C GLY A 171 14.78 15.13 -11.75
N SER A 172 13.76 14.29 -11.55
CA SER A 172 12.56 14.63 -10.77
C SER A 172 12.76 14.42 -9.27
N SER A 173 13.64 13.49 -8.88
CA SER A 173 14.08 13.29 -7.49
C SER A 173 15.50 12.75 -7.45
N GLU A 174 16.13 12.70 -6.29
CA GLU A 174 17.45 12.11 -6.10
C GLU A 174 17.35 10.62 -5.74
N LEU A 175 16.31 10.26 -4.99
CA LEU A 175 16.04 8.88 -4.58
C LEU A 175 14.53 8.66 -4.48
N ILE A 176 14.13 7.43 -4.16
CA ILE A 176 12.72 7.06 -4.06
C ILE A 176 12.42 6.25 -2.81
N THR A 177 11.15 6.23 -2.42
CA THR A 177 10.57 5.12 -1.65
C THR A 177 9.44 4.51 -2.45
N ASP A 178 9.45 3.20 -2.60
CA ASP A 178 8.42 2.50 -3.36
C ASP A 178 8.15 1.11 -2.79
N ILE A 179 6.99 0.56 -3.14
CA ILE A 179 6.62 -0.78 -2.71
C ILE A 179 7.10 -1.83 -3.69
N THR A 180 7.72 -2.87 -3.18
CA THR A 180 8.27 -3.94 -4.01
C THR A 180 8.06 -5.31 -3.37
N SER A 181 7.81 -6.35 -4.16
CA SER A 181 7.73 -7.73 -3.67
C SER A 181 9.02 -8.50 -3.88
N THR A 182 9.75 -8.24 -4.95
CA THR A 182 10.98 -8.97 -5.31
C THR A 182 12.19 -8.08 -5.54
N GLY A 183 12.01 -6.77 -5.58
CA GLY A 183 13.06 -5.82 -5.95
C GLY A 183 13.41 -5.81 -7.45
N SER A 184 12.78 -6.66 -8.26
CA SER A 184 13.15 -6.82 -9.68
C SER A 184 12.99 -5.53 -10.49
N THR A 185 11.89 -4.79 -10.28
CA THR A 185 11.63 -3.50 -10.96
C THR A 185 12.69 -2.46 -10.58
N LEU A 186 13.05 -2.38 -9.29
CA LEU A 186 14.11 -1.47 -8.83
C LEU A 186 15.45 -1.82 -9.50
N LYS A 187 15.82 -3.10 -9.49
CA LYS A 187 17.06 -3.57 -10.11
C LYS A 187 17.10 -3.32 -11.63
N ALA A 188 15.98 -3.54 -12.32
CA ALA A 188 15.87 -3.29 -13.77
C ALA A 188 16.01 -1.79 -14.11
N ASN A 189 15.69 -0.90 -13.17
CA ASN A 189 15.83 0.55 -13.28
C ASN A 189 17.09 1.10 -12.58
N ASN A 190 18.15 0.30 -12.44
CA ASN A 190 19.43 0.71 -11.83
C ASN A 190 19.29 1.34 -10.43
N LEU A 191 18.33 0.85 -9.64
CA LEU A 191 18.15 1.20 -8.24
C LEU A 191 18.57 0.05 -7.34
N ARG A 192 18.98 0.36 -6.12
CA ARG A 192 19.21 -0.60 -5.05
C ARG A 192 18.57 -0.16 -3.74
N ILE A 193 18.15 -1.13 -2.97
CA ILE A 193 17.64 -0.90 -1.61
C ILE A 193 18.84 -0.74 -0.69
N ILE A 194 18.81 0.24 0.21
CA ILE A 194 19.84 0.40 1.25
C ILE A 194 19.60 -0.58 2.40
N ASN A 195 20.65 -0.95 3.13
CA ASN A 195 20.65 -2.10 4.07
C ASN A 195 19.57 -2.04 5.15
N ASP A 196 19.34 -0.86 5.73
CA ASP A 196 18.32 -0.63 6.76
C ASP A 196 17.12 0.19 6.22
N GLY A 197 16.94 0.21 4.90
CA GLY A 197 15.92 1.01 4.21
C GLY A 197 14.55 0.36 4.09
N ILE A 198 14.25 -0.69 4.86
CA ILE A 198 12.89 -1.27 4.90
C ILE A 198 12.03 -0.41 5.83
N ILE A 199 11.08 0.32 5.24
CA ILE A 199 10.14 1.18 5.98
C ILE A 199 9.02 0.35 6.60
N LEU A 200 8.44 -0.56 5.82
CA LEU A 200 7.31 -1.38 6.24
C LEU A 200 7.28 -2.71 5.48
N LYS A 201 7.11 -3.81 6.20
CA LYS A 201 6.74 -5.10 5.62
C LYS A 201 5.22 -5.20 5.56
N SER A 202 4.66 -5.26 4.36
CA SER A 202 3.24 -5.30 4.10
C SER A 202 2.75 -6.67 3.63
N SER A 203 1.48 -6.94 3.85
CA SER A 203 0.73 -8.06 3.28
C SER A 203 -0.72 -7.65 3.06
N ALA A 204 -1.45 -8.44 2.29
CA ALA A 204 -2.89 -8.29 2.19
C ALA A 204 -3.57 -8.49 3.56
N CYS A 205 -4.61 -7.72 3.84
CA CYS A 205 -5.42 -7.83 5.04
C CYS A 205 -6.91 -7.77 4.72
N VAL A 206 -7.69 -8.47 5.52
CA VAL A 206 -9.13 -8.22 5.62
C VAL A 206 -9.32 -7.07 6.60
N PHE A 207 -9.90 -5.99 6.11
CA PHE A 207 -10.30 -4.83 6.92
C PHE A 207 -11.80 -4.84 7.14
N ILE A 208 -12.23 -4.36 8.29
CA ILE A 208 -13.65 -4.24 8.64
C ILE A 208 -13.94 -2.87 9.25
N SER A 209 -15.15 -2.38 9.00
CA SER A 209 -15.67 -1.24 9.75
C SER A 209 -15.93 -1.64 11.21
N LYS A 210 -15.64 -0.75 12.14
CA LYS A 210 -15.96 -0.98 13.57
C LYS A 210 -17.42 -1.29 13.83
N LYS A 211 -18.32 -0.85 12.95
CA LYS A 211 -19.78 -1.09 13.05
C LYS A 211 -20.16 -2.56 13.00
N ILE A 212 -19.37 -3.40 12.29
CA ILE A 212 -19.71 -4.81 12.06
C ILE A 212 -18.88 -5.81 12.85
N VAL A 213 -18.06 -5.37 13.80
CA VAL A 213 -17.15 -6.25 14.60
C VAL A 213 -17.85 -7.47 15.21
N LYS A 214 -19.15 -7.35 15.55
CA LYS A 214 -19.95 -8.45 16.11
C LYS A 214 -20.80 -9.20 15.07
N ASN A 215 -20.64 -8.93 13.77
CA ASN A 215 -21.44 -9.56 12.73
C ASN A 215 -21.03 -11.03 12.53
N LYS A 216 -22.05 -11.93 12.52
CA LYS A 216 -21.85 -13.38 12.33
C LYS A 216 -21.17 -13.74 11.00
N PHE A 217 -21.33 -12.90 9.97
CA PHE A 217 -20.68 -13.11 8.66
C PHE A 217 -19.16 -13.17 8.77
N LEU A 218 -18.55 -12.46 9.73
CA LEU A 218 -17.10 -12.50 9.93
C LEU A 218 -16.55 -13.89 10.24
N ASN A 219 -17.40 -14.81 10.72
CA ASN A 219 -16.98 -16.19 10.95
C ASN A 219 -16.62 -16.93 9.65
N PHE A 220 -17.18 -16.57 8.49
CA PHE A 220 -16.80 -17.12 7.19
C PHE A 220 -15.40 -16.67 6.73
N LEU A 221 -14.88 -15.57 7.25
CA LEU A 221 -13.58 -14.99 6.86
C LEU A 221 -12.43 -15.44 7.79
N LYS A 222 -12.74 -16.14 8.87
CA LYS A 222 -11.75 -16.76 9.75
C LYS A 222 -11.11 -17.97 9.05
#